data_4ddd7ca19b159ab892c041c39a9b08f7
#
_entry.id   4ddd7ca19b159ab892c041c39a9b08f7
#
_cell.length_a   1.000
_cell.length_b   1.000
_cell.length_c   1.000
_cell.angle_alpha   90.00
_cell.angle_beta   90.00
_cell.angle_gamma   90.00
#
_symmetry.space_group_name_H-M   'P 1'
#
loop_
_entity.id
_entity.type
_entity.pdbx_description
1 polymer ?
#
loop_
_entity_poly.entity_id
_entity_poly.type
_entity_poly.pdbx_seq_one_letter_code
_entity_poly.pdbx_strand_id
1 'polypeptide(L)'
;VREGGFYGWPYSYFGQHLDSRVKPQRPDLVAKAIVPDYALGSHVAALGLFFYTGDELPERYRNGAFVSEHGSWNRSPVSGFQVVHVPFADGKPAGAPQPVVTGFVSADEKQLFGAPVGLAQAADGALLIADDVGNAIWRVSAAGAD
;
A
#
# COMPACT_ATOMS: atom_id res chain seq x y z
N VAL A 1 9.99 1.57 -9.65
CA VAL A 1 10.99 2.63 -9.37
C VAL A 1 12.13 2.47 -10.37
N ARG A 2 12.64 3.60 -10.91
CA ARG A 2 13.78 3.64 -11.84
C ARG A 2 14.93 4.37 -11.19
N GLU A 3 16.14 3.88 -11.37
CA GLU A 3 17.36 4.54 -10.89
C GLU A 3 17.47 5.96 -11.48
N GLY A 4 17.77 6.95 -10.64
CA GLY A 4 17.81 8.36 -11.03
C GLY A 4 16.45 8.97 -11.42
N GLY A 5 15.35 8.23 -11.29
CA GLY A 5 14.01 8.70 -11.63
C GLY A 5 13.50 9.74 -10.63
N PHE A 6 12.88 10.80 -11.16
CA PHE A 6 12.21 11.82 -10.36
C PHE A 6 10.71 11.58 -10.34
N TYR A 7 10.11 11.46 -9.16
CA TYR A 7 8.70 11.12 -8.95
C TYR A 7 7.86 12.27 -8.39
N GLY A 8 8.39 13.49 -8.44
CA GLY A 8 7.64 14.72 -8.18
C GLY A 8 7.94 15.42 -6.86
N TRP A 9 8.13 14.68 -5.77
CA TRP A 9 8.36 15.29 -4.45
C TRP A 9 9.61 16.19 -4.43
N PRO A 10 9.55 17.42 -3.83
CA PRO A 10 8.38 18.01 -3.14
C PRO A 10 7.47 18.84 -4.06
N TYR A 11 7.80 19.02 -5.34
CA TYR A 11 7.19 20.01 -6.23
C TYR A 11 5.87 19.59 -6.85
N SER A 12 5.65 18.28 -6.96
CA SER A 12 4.42 17.70 -7.49
C SER A 12 4.09 16.37 -6.82
N TYR A 13 2.87 15.92 -7.01
CA TYR A 13 2.37 14.62 -6.54
C TYR A 13 1.65 13.91 -7.69
N PHE A 14 1.57 12.59 -7.62
CA PHE A 14 0.98 11.75 -8.67
C PHE A 14 1.39 12.22 -10.08
N GLY A 15 2.70 12.23 -10.32
CA GLY A 15 3.28 12.76 -11.55
C GLY A 15 3.36 14.29 -11.56
N GLN A 16 2.62 14.93 -12.44
CA GLN A 16 2.76 16.35 -12.74
C GLN A 16 1.74 17.25 -12.04
N HIS A 17 1.00 16.76 -11.04
CA HIS A 17 0.10 17.60 -10.25
C HIS A 17 0.93 18.50 -9.32
N LEU A 18 0.96 19.79 -9.65
CA LEU A 18 1.77 20.80 -8.95
C LEU A 18 1.35 20.94 -7.48
N ASP A 19 2.30 20.88 -6.56
CA ASP A 19 2.08 21.29 -5.17
C ASP A 19 2.31 22.81 -5.05
N SER A 20 1.24 23.58 -5.01
CA SER A 20 1.30 25.04 -4.94
C SER A 20 1.87 25.58 -3.62
N ARG A 21 1.97 24.75 -2.59
CA ARG A 21 2.49 25.12 -1.26
C ARG A 21 4.01 25.24 -1.24
N VAL A 22 4.69 24.54 -2.12
CA VAL A 22 6.16 24.51 -2.19
C VAL A 22 6.69 25.74 -2.92
N LYS A 23 7.65 26.43 -2.33
CA LYS A 23 8.32 27.60 -2.92
C LYS A 23 9.84 27.50 -2.71
N PRO A 24 10.67 27.89 -3.70
CA PRO A 24 10.31 28.26 -5.07
C PRO A 24 9.80 27.05 -5.89
N GLN A 25 8.97 27.33 -6.87
CA GLN A 25 8.50 26.29 -7.79
C GLN A 25 9.61 25.86 -8.76
N ARG A 26 9.54 24.60 -9.23
CA ARG A 26 10.47 24.03 -10.20
C ARG A 26 9.70 23.35 -11.34
N PRO A 27 9.11 24.15 -12.25
CA PRO A 27 8.31 23.61 -13.36
C PRO A 27 9.13 22.71 -14.30
N ASP A 28 10.42 22.95 -14.39
CA ASP A 28 11.37 22.13 -15.14
C ASP A 28 11.48 20.68 -14.57
N LEU A 29 11.39 20.52 -13.25
CA LEU A 29 11.36 19.21 -12.59
C LEU A 29 9.97 18.59 -12.67
N VAL A 30 8.92 19.38 -12.45
CA VAL A 30 7.53 18.89 -12.55
C VAL A 30 7.26 18.28 -13.91
N ALA A 31 7.73 18.92 -14.98
CA ALA A 31 7.57 18.41 -16.36
C ALA A 31 8.27 17.05 -16.59
N LYS A 32 9.26 16.70 -15.76
CA LYS A 32 10.01 15.43 -15.84
C LYS A 32 9.50 14.38 -14.87
N ALA A 33 8.54 14.73 -14.00
CA ALA A 33 8.06 13.80 -12.98
C ALA A 33 7.42 12.56 -13.61
N ILE A 34 7.91 11.41 -13.18
CA ILE A 34 7.38 10.11 -13.61
C ILE A 34 6.05 9.87 -12.92
N VAL A 35 5.03 9.60 -13.70
CA VAL A 35 3.71 9.22 -13.18
C VAL A 35 3.80 7.83 -12.57
N PRO A 36 3.33 7.61 -11.33
CA PRO A 36 3.28 6.27 -10.74
C PRO A 36 2.28 5.38 -11.48
N ASP A 37 2.55 4.08 -11.49
CA ASP A 37 1.69 3.09 -12.16
C ASP A 37 0.33 2.94 -11.49
N TYR A 38 0.24 3.26 -10.18
CA TYR A 38 -0.97 3.10 -9.38
C TYR A 38 -1.07 4.14 -8.27
N ALA A 39 -2.30 4.55 -7.95
CA ALA A 39 -2.62 5.42 -6.82
C ALA A 39 -3.48 4.66 -5.79
N LEU A 40 -2.98 4.54 -4.57
CA LEU A 40 -3.68 3.90 -3.45
C LEU A 40 -4.66 4.85 -2.73
N GLY A 41 -4.60 6.14 -3.06
CA GLY A 41 -5.35 7.18 -2.37
C GLY A 41 -4.46 8.07 -1.51
N SER A 42 -5.08 9.07 -0.89
CA SER A 42 -4.35 10.05 -0.08
C SER A 42 -4.16 9.59 1.35
N HIS A 43 -3.00 9.87 1.92
CA HIS A 43 -2.66 9.66 3.33
C HIS A 43 -2.69 8.19 3.81
N VAL A 44 -2.60 7.22 2.93
CA VAL A 44 -2.60 5.79 3.30
C VAL A 44 -1.28 5.31 3.90
N ALA A 45 -0.19 6.05 3.67
CA ALA A 45 1.17 5.70 4.09
C ALA A 45 1.55 4.26 3.70
N ALA A 46 1.65 3.99 2.40
CA ALA A 46 2.07 2.69 1.88
C ALA A 46 3.54 2.44 2.22
N LEU A 47 3.83 1.46 3.08
CA LEU A 47 5.19 1.15 3.57
C LEU A 47 5.73 -0.17 3.04
N GLY A 48 4.92 -1.21 2.93
CA GLY A 48 5.31 -2.49 2.38
C GLY A 48 4.64 -2.77 1.04
N LEU A 49 5.39 -3.35 0.11
CA LEU A 49 4.88 -3.85 -1.17
C LEU A 49 5.55 -5.18 -1.49
N PHE A 50 4.74 -6.16 -1.91
CA PHE A 50 5.25 -7.48 -2.18
C PHE A 50 4.37 -8.19 -3.24
N PHE A 51 4.99 -8.77 -4.26
CA PHE A 51 4.30 -9.58 -5.28
C PHE A 51 4.17 -11.02 -4.80
N TYR A 52 2.94 -11.49 -4.68
CA TYR A 52 2.66 -12.85 -4.22
C TYR A 52 2.96 -13.88 -5.30
N THR A 53 3.75 -14.89 -4.94
CA THR A 53 4.15 -15.99 -5.83
C THR A 53 3.74 -17.37 -5.32
N GLY A 54 3.07 -17.42 -4.16
CA GLY A 54 2.59 -18.64 -3.54
C GLY A 54 1.25 -19.13 -4.11
N ASP A 55 0.80 -20.25 -3.60
CA ASP A 55 -0.46 -20.89 -3.93
C ASP A 55 -1.36 -21.18 -2.70
N GLU A 56 -0.87 -20.88 -1.51
CA GLU A 56 -1.60 -21.03 -0.24
C GLU A 56 -2.84 -20.15 -0.16
N LEU A 57 -2.75 -18.90 -0.62
CA LEU A 57 -3.89 -17.99 -0.63
C LEU A 57 -4.79 -18.22 -1.84
N PRO A 58 -6.08 -17.85 -1.75
CA PRO A 58 -7.04 -18.00 -2.85
C PRO A 58 -6.54 -17.46 -4.19
N GLU A 59 -6.92 -18.11 -5.27
CA GLU A 59 -6.46 -17.83 -6.64
C GLU A 59 -6.58 -16.35 -7.04
N ARG A 60 -7.61 -15.63 -6.54
CA ARG A 60 -7.81 -14.21 -6.79
C ARG A 60 -6.64 -13.32 -6.34
N TYR A 61 -5.77 -13.81 -5.45
CA TYR A 61 -4.58 -13.10 -4.97
C TYR A 61 -3.31 -13.45 -5.75
N ARG A 62 -3.39 -14.38 -6.69
CA ARG A 62 -2.29 -14.64 -7.62
C ARG A 62 -2.18 -13.49 -8.62
N ASN A 63 -0.98 -13.28 -9.17
CA ASN A 63 -0.73 -12.22 -10.15
C ASN A 63 -1.11 -10.82 -9.64
N GLY A 64 -0.67 -10.46 -8.45
CA GLY A 64 -0.89 -9.14 -7.90
C GLY A 64 0.09 -8.78 -6.80
N ALA A 65 -0.05 -7.58 -6.29
CA ALA A 65 0.77 -7.08 -5.21
C ALA A 65 -0.05 -6.88 -3.94
N PHE A 66 0.46 -7.36 -2.81
CA PHE A 66 0.00 -6.92 -1.50
C PHE A 66 0.69 -5.61 -1.14
N VAL A 67 -0.07 -4.68 -0.61
CA VAL A 67 0.45 -3.40 -0.12
C VAL A 67 -0.07 -3.18 1.29
N SER A 68 0.84 -2.88 2.22
CA SER A 68 0.47 -2.44 3.56
C SER A 68 0.26 -0.93 3.58
N GLU A 69 -0.88 -0.52 4.06
CA GLU A 69 -1.25 0.86 4.27
C GLU A 69 -1.22 1.14 5.77
N HIS A 70 -0.12 1.74 6.25
CA HIS A 70 0.12 2.02 7.67
C HIS A 70 -0.95 2.94 8.27
N GLY A 71 -1.46 3.85 7.46
CA GLY A 71 -2.59 4.70 7.80
C GLY A 71 -2.26 6.17 7.99
N SER A 72 -3.31 6.97 8.07
CA SER A 72 -3.22 8.42 8.20
C SER A 72 -3.05 8.85 9.67
N TRP A 73 -2.34 9.97 9.91
CA TRP A 73 -2.15 10.54 11.25
C TRP A 73 -2.87 11.89 11.45
N ASN A 74 -3.24 12.57 10.38
CA ASN A 74 -3.83 13.92 10.44
C ASN A 74 -5.05 14.08 9.51
N ARG A 75 -5.87 13.06 9.43
CA ARG A 75 -7.06 13.02 8.56
C ARG A 75 -8.28 12.51 9.31
N SER A 76 -9.45 13.06 9.00
CA SER A 76 -10.76 12.55 9.42
C SER A 76 -11.72 12.55 8.23
N PRO A 77 -12.37 11.44 7.90
CA PRO A 77 -12.15 10.12 8.46
C PRO A 77 -10.74 9.61 8.17
N VAL A 78 -10.23 8.69 8.97
CA VAL A 78 -8.93 8.06 8.75
C VAL A 78 -8.88 7.28 7.43
N SER A 79 -7.70 7.04 6.89
CA SER A 79 -7.49 6.22 5.69
C SER A 79 -6.31 5.28 5.88
N GLY A 80 -6.28 4.19 5.13
CA GLY A 80 -5.30 3.12 5.32
C GLY A 80 -5.65 2.21 6.49
N PHE A 81 -4.68 1.83 7.32
CA PHE A 81 -4.80 0.86 8.41
C PHE A 81 -5.31 -0.49 7.93
N GLN A 82 -4.72 -0.97 6.84
CA GLN A 82 -5.12 -2.22 6.20
C GLN A 82 -4.01 -2.78 5.32
N VAL A 83 -4.17 -4.03 4.93
CA VAL A 83 -3.42 -4.60 3.81
C VAL A 83 -4.38 -4.78 2.65
N VAL A 84 -3.99 -4.28 1.49
CA VAL A 84 -4.77 -4.43 0.25
C VAL A 84 -4.02 -5.30 -0.75
N HIS A 85 -4.78 -5.95 -1.64
CA HIS A 85 -4.27 -6.60 -2.83
C HIS A 85 -4.63 -5.76 -4.05
N VAL A 86 -3.65 -5.44 -4.87
CA VAL A 86 -3.82 -4.79 -6.17
C VAL A 86 -3.61 -5.86 -7.25
N PRO A 87 -4.67 -6.21 -8.01
CA PRO A 87 -4.54 -7.20 -9.08
C PRO A 87 -3.68 -6.65 -10.23
N PHE A 88 -2.95 -7.54 -10.91
CA PHE A 88 -2.12 -7.22 -12.07
C PHE A 88 -2.50 -8.09 -13.26
N ALA A 89 -2.47 -7.49 -14.45
CA ALA A 89 -2.55 -8.19 -15.73
C ALA A 89 -1.48 -7.61 -16.67
N ASP A 90 -0.80 -8.47 -17.39
CA ASP A 90 0.27 -8.08 -18.34
C ASP A 90 1.33 -7.15 -17.72
N GLY A 91 1.68 -7.40 -16.45
CA GLY A 91 2.69 -6.63 -15.71
C GLY A 91 2.23 -5.24 -15.26
N LYS A 92 0.94 -4.93 -15.32
CA LYS A 92 0.37 -3.64 -14.92
C LYS A 92 -0.77 -3.82 -13.93
N PRO A 93 -1.02 -2.83 -13.04
CA PRO A 93 -2.20 -2.83 -12.19
C PRO A 93 -3.48 -2.89 -13.05
N ALA A 94 -4.41 -3.77 -12.69
CA ALA A 94 -5.59 -4.13 -13.51
C ALA A 94 -6.92 -4.03 -12.76
N GLY A 95 -7.00 -3.25 -11.68
CA GLY A 95 -8.26 -3.10 -10.96
C GLY A 95 -8.14 -2.27 -9.70
N ALA A 96 -9.24 -2.13 -8.97
CA ALA A 96 -9.27 -1.44 -7.69
C ALA A 96 -8.54 -2.27 -6.61
N PRO A 97 -7.94 -1.61 -5.58
CA PRO A 97 -7.35 -2.32 -4.47
C PRO A 97 -8.45 -3.04 -3.69
N GLN A 98 -8.18 -4.28 -3.31
CA GLN A 98 -9.12 -5.13 -2.57
C GLN A 98 -8.61 -5.27 -1.14
N PRO A 99 -9.38 -4.88 -0.10
CA PRO A 99 -9.00 -5.12 1.28
C PRO A 99 -8.82 -6.61 1.57
N VAL A 100 -7.72 -6.97 2.23
CA VAL A 100 -7.37 -8.35 2.59
C VAL A 100 -7.33 -8.52 4.10
N VAL A 101 -6.66 -7.62 4.80
CA VAL A 101 -6.63 -7.58 6.26
C VAL A 101 -7.02 -6.17 6.70
N THR A 102 -8.03 -6.10 7.58
CA THR A 102 -8.60 -4.87 8.13
C THR A 102 -8.79 -5.03 9.63
N GLY A 103 -9.33 -4.01 10.29
CA GLY A 103 -9.62 -4.05 11.72
C GLY A 103 -8.47 -3.55 12.61
N PHE A 104 -7.48 -2.90 12.03
CA PHE A 104 -6.40 -2.26 12.79
C PHE A 104 -6.84 -0.97 13.52
N VAL A 105 -8.02 -0.46 13.20
CA VAL A 105 -8.63 0.71 13.86
C VAL A 105 -10.09 0.40 14.20
N SER A 106 -10.59 0.94 15.32
CA SER A 106 -11.98 0.76 15.73
C SER A 106 -12.96 1.45 14.77
N ALA A 107 -14.20 0.99 14.74
CA ALA A 107 -15.26 1.56 13.85
C ALA A 107 -15.56 3.03 14.12
N ASP A 108 -15.33 3.51 15.34
CA ASP A 108 -15.50 4.90 15.73
C ASP A 108 -14.20 5.73 15.60
N GLU A 109 -13.16 5.13 15.03
CA GLU A 109 -11.84 5.73 14.77
C GLU A 109 -11.09 6.24 16.02
N LYS A 110 -11.51 5.82 17.23
CA LYS A 110 -10.89 6.29 18.48
C LYS A 110 -9.78 5.40 19.02
N GLN A 111 -9.72 4.15 18.57
CA GLN A 111 -8.73 3.19 19.04
C GLN A 111 -7.95 2.64 17.85
N LEU A 112 -6.63 2.69 17.97
CA LEU A 112 -5.71 2.08 17.05
C LEU A 112 -5.21 0.76 17.67
N PHE A 113 -5.51 -0.37 17.01
CA PHE A 113 -5.12 -1.71 17.46
C PHE A 113 -3.81 -2.19 16.83
N GLY A 114 -3.47 -1.62 15.67
CA GLY A 114 -2.28 -1.96 14.92
C GLY A 114 -2.12 -1.05 13.69
N ALA A 115 -0.97 -1.18 13.03
CA ALA A 115 -0.68 -0.52 11.77
C ALA A 115 0.31 -1.38 10.95
N PRO A 116 -0.09 -1.88 9.78
CA PRO A 116 0.74 -2.80 9.01
C PRO A 116 1.92 -2.07 8.33
N VAL A 117 3.12 -2.66 8.39
CA VAL A 117 4.37 -2.12 7.86
C VAL A 117 4.97 -3.04 6.80
N GLY A 118 5.76 -4.01 7.23
CA GLY A 118 6.47 -4.94 6.35
C GLY A 118 5.58 -6.10 5.91
N LEU A 119 5.81 -6.57 4.68
CA LEU A 119 5.13 -7.74 4.13
C LEU A 119 6.14 -8.76 3.66
N ALA A 120 5.87 -10.04 3.87
CA ALA A 120 6.69 -11.14 3.37
C ALA A 120 5.82 -12.38 3.09
N GLN A 121 6.32 -13.28 2.26
CA GLN A 121 5.75 -14.61 2.07
C GLN A 121 6.52 -15.62 2.92
N ALA A 122 5.81 -16.40 3.71
CA ALA A 122 6.38 -17.56 4.41
C ALA A 122 6.70 -18.70 3.43
N ALA A 123 7.54 -19.64 3.87
CA ALA A 123 7.95 -20.78 3.02
C ALA A 123 6.77 -21.63 2.54
N ASP A 124 5.69 -21.69 3.29
CA ASP A 124 4.46 -22.42 2.98
C ASP A 124 3.43 -21.57 2.20
N GLY A 125 3.79 -20.36 1.77
CA GLY A 125 2.95 -19.48 0.97
C GLY A 125 2.07 -18.53 1.79
N ALA A 126 2.03 -18.60 3.11
CA ALA A 126 1.26 -17.66 3.93
C ALA A 126 1.81 -16.23 3.84
N LEU A 127 0.94 -15.24 3.98
CA LEU A 127 1.33 -13.84 4.07
C LEU A 127 1.70 -13.49 5.52
N LEU A 128 2.89 -12.92 5.71
CA LEU A 128 3.34 -12.37 6.98
C LEU A 128 3.26 -10.84 6.92
N ILE A 129 2.75 -10.24 7.99
CA ILE A 129 2.53 -8.80 8.12
C ILE A 129 3.16 -8.33 9.43
N ALA A 130 4.17 -7.47 9.34
CA ALA A 130 4.70 -6.81 10.52
C ALA A 130 3.76 -5.66 10.92
N ASP A 131 3.52 -5.52 12.22
CA ASP A 131 2.65 -4.51 12.82
C ASP A 131 3.44 -3.83 13.96
N ASP A 132 3.84 -2.58 13.75
CA ASP A 132 4.68 -1.85 14.68
C ASP A 132 3.91 -1.24 15.86
N VAL A 133 2.63 -0.95 15.67
CA VAL A 133 1.74 -0.46 16.72
C VAL A 133 1.21 -1.60 17.57
N GLY A 134 0.76 -2.68 16.94
CA GLY A 134 0.29 -3.88 17.62
C GLY A 134 1.43 -4.74 18.20
N ASN A 135 2.69 -4.41 17.89
CA ASN A 135 3.88 -5.15 18.31
C ASN A 135 3.78 -6.66 18.01
N ALA A 136 3.33 -6.98 16.79
CA ALA A 136 3.01 -8.34 16.37
C ALA A 136 3.51 -8.63 14.95
N ILE A 137 3.59 -9.92 14.63
CA ILE A 137 3.67 -10.41 13.26
C ILE A 137 2.43 -11.26 13.02
N TRP A 138 1.56 -10.78 12.15
CA TRP A 138 0.36 -11.50 11.75
C TRP A 138 0.69 -12.50 10.64
N ARG A 139 0.09 -13.68 10.72
CA ARG A 139 0.18 -14.71 9.69
C ARG A 139 -1.22 -14.92 9.10
N VAL A 140 -1.32 -14.76 7.79
CA VAL A 140 -2.57 -14.96 7.04
C VAL A 140 -2.39 -16.16 6.10
N SER A 141 -3.26 -17.15 6.24
CA SER A 141 -3.33 -18.33 5.36
C SER A 141 -4.78 -18.57 4.93
N ALA A 142 -4.99 -19.42 3.94
CA ALA A 142 -6.33 -19.87 3.60
C ALA A 142 -6.95 -20.60 4.81
N ALA A 143 -8.25 -20.38 5.06
CA ALA A 143 -8.98 -21.24 5.96
C ALA A 143 -8.98 -22.66 5.37
N GLY A 144 -8.64 -23.67 6.17
CA GLY A 144 -8.76 -25.05 5.74
C GLY A 144 -10.19 -25.32 5.28
N ALA A 145 -10.35 -26.06 4.20
CA ALA A 145 -11.66 -26.62 3.86
C ALA A 145 -11.96 -27.68 4.93
N ASP A 146 -12.91 -27.37 5.83
CA ASP A 146 -13.49 -28.34 6.76
C ASP A 146 -14.29 -29.41 5.99
#